data_bed1ca4b45e0b9b64d77288005669d78
#
_entry.id   bed1ca4b45e0b9b64d77288005669d78
#
_cell.length_a   1.000
_cell.length_b   1.000
_cell.length_c   1.000
_cell.angle_alpha   90.00
_cell.angle_beta   90.00
_cell.angle_gamma   90.00
#
_symmetry.space_group_name_H-M   'P 1'
#
loop_
_entity.id
_entity.type
_entity.pdbx_description
1 polymer ?
#
loop_
_entity_poly.entity_id
_entity_poly.type
_entity_poly.pdbx_seq_one_letter_code
_entity_poly.pdbx_strand_id
1 'polypeptide(L)'
;MKRTLRITILAILAFAIILLVRLPASWVKGFLPPAVTCADIAGTAWNGSCSGIAYNGTALGNLNWELHPLALFRGKVAAFVNLTRGGQFVRGDFEMASGNSFIAHDLQAQLPLDPPLLPQLDSGYSGNISVNLQYLKLEKNLLAAIEGQVQATSLYSKRDRLALGGYSATFPRAAAGSEPVAQVTSLEGPVDFEGTLKLTREPGWVVDGKIRTKPETPQALVQQLAYLGAPDAQGFRPLSLAGTF
;
A
#
# COMPACT_ATOMS: atom_id res chain seq x y z
N MET A 1 5.69 14.40 -57.45
CA MET A 1 5.01 15.01 -56.26
C MET A 1 4.47 13.98 -55.26
N LYS A 2 3.70 12.95 -55.62
CA LYS A 2 3.13 11.97 -54.66
C LYS A 2 4.21 11.10 -53.91
N ARG A 3 5.35 10.78 -54.54
CA ARG A 3 6.41 9.95 -53.95
C ARG A 3 7.23 10.75 -52.93
N THR A 4 7.58 12.01 -53.23
CA THR A 4 8.30 12.90 -52.34
C THR A 4 7.46 13.20 -51.08
N LEU A 5 6.15 13.49 -51.25
CA LEU A 5 5.24 13.72 -50.13
C LEU A 5 5.16 12.51 -49.16
N ARG A 6 5.10 11.28 -49.68
CA ARG A 6 5.12 10.05 -48.86
C ARG A 6 6.41 9.88 -48.06
N ILE A 7 7.55 10.16 -48.70
CA ILE A 7 8.87 10.06 -48.05
C ILE A 7 8.96 11.13 -46.92
N THR A 8 8.50 12.34 -47.17
CA THR A 8 8.49 13.41 -46.15
C THR A 8 7.60 13.06 -44.97
N ILE A 9 6.40 12.51 -45.22
CA ILE A 9 5.50 12.07 -44.15
C ILE A 9 6.14 10.93 -43.32
N LEU A 10 6.75 9.97 -43.98
CA LEU A 10 7.47 8.88 -43.28
C LEU A 10 8.64 9.39 -42.45
N ALA A 11 9.39 10.36 -42.97
CA ALA A 11 10.51 10.95 -42.25
C ALA A 11 10.03 11.73 -41.01
N ILE A 12 8.95 12.53 -41.13
CA ILE A 12 8.34 13.23 -40.01
C ILE A 12 7.80 12.25 -38.96
N LEU A 13 7.13 11.19 -39.40
CA LEU A 13 6.60 10.17 -38.51
C LEU A 13 7.74 9.46 -37.75
N ALA A 14 8.81 9.04 -38.45
CA ALA A 14 9.97 8.42 -37.85
C ALA A 14 10.64 9.37 -36.83
N PHE A 15 10.78 10.64 -37.18
CA PHE A 15 11.34 11.64 -36.26
C PHE A 15 10.45 11.84 -35.01
N ALA A 16 9.15 11.91 -35.19
CA ALA A 16 8.21 12.03 -34.05
C ALA A 16 8.27 10.79 -33.14
N ILE A 17 8.39 9.58 -33.70
CA ILE A 17 8.56 8.36 -32.91
C ILE A 17 9.88 8.39 -32.13
N ILE A 18 10.98 8.80 -32.74
CA ILE A 18 12.28 8.92 -32.06
C ILE A 18 12.19 9.92 -30.90
N LEU A 19 11.57 11.09 -31.11
CA LEU A 19 11.37 12.08 -30.06
C LEU A 19 10.52 11.52 -28.90
N LEU A 20 9.46 10.81 -29.24
CA LEU A 20 8.58 10.20 -28.24
C LEU A 20 9.35 9.16 -27.40
N VAL A 21 10.09 8.25 -28.06
CA VAL A 21 10.87 7.21 -27.39
C VAL A 21 11.98 7.80 -26.50
N ARG A 22 12.56 8.92 -26.91
CA ARG A 22 13.67 9.59 -26.21
C ARG A 22 13.22 10.72 -25.27
N LEU A 23 11.91 10.80 -24.97
CA LEU A 23 11.37 11.87 -24.13
C LEU A 23 12.10 11.93 -22.76
N PRO A 24 12.79 13.02 -22.41
CA PRO A 24 13.55 13.09 -21.17
C PRO A 24 12.66 12.98 -19.93
N ALA A 25 13.14 12.33 -18.89
CA ALA A 25 12.43 12.20 -17.61
C ALA A 25 12.15 13.57 -16.95
N SER A 26 12.94 14.59 -17.24
CA SER A 26 12.73 15.96 -16.74
C SER A 26 11.36 16.55 -17.11
N TRP A 27 10.74 16.09 -18.20
CA TRP A 27 9.39 16.51 -18.59
C TRP A 27 8.33 16.01 -17.59
N VAL A 28 8.56 14.87 -16.93
CA VAL A 28 7.68 14.34 -15.88
C VAL A 28 7.57 15.31 -14.72
N LYS A 29 8.62 16.11 -14.46
CA LYS A 29 8.62 17.11 -13.39
C LYS A 29 7.49 18.13 -13.51
N GLY A 30 7.10 18.49 -14.73
CA GLY A 30 5.98 19.41 -14.97
C GLY A 30 4.59 18.83 -14.66
N PHE A 31 4.47 17.52 -14.52
CA PHE A 31 3.21 16.82 -14.21
C PHE A 31 3.12 16.39 -12.76
N LEU A 32 4.19 16.54 -11.97
CA LEU A 32 4.17 16.20 -10.54
C LEU A 32 3.29 17.21 -9.78
N PRO A 33 2.47 16.73 -8.82
CA PRO A 33 1.75 17.62 -7.91
C PRO A 33 2.72 18.54 -7.16
N PRO A 34 2.32 19.78 -6.81
CA PRO A 34 3.19 20.72 -6.10
C PRO A 34 3.77 20.21 -4.78
N ALA A 35 3.04 19.26 -4.15
CA ALA A 35 3.47 18.59 -2.92
C ALA A 35 4.64 17.62 -3.12
N VAL A 36 4.91 17.18 -4.35
CA VAL A 36 5.96 16.21 -4.69
C VAL A 36 7.17 16.95 -5.24
N THR A 37 8.31 16.80 -4.61
CA THR A 37 9.59 17.35 -5.07
C THR A 37 10.58 16.24 -5.33
N CYS A 38 11.46 16.45 -6.30
CA CYS A 38 12.52 15.53 -6.67
C CYS A 38 13.83 16.29 -6.78
N ALA A 39 14.86 15.84 -6.08
CA ALA A 39 16.15 16.54 -6.08
C ALA A 39 16.87 16.36 -7.42
N ASP A 40 16.93 15.13 -7.94
CA ASP A 40 17.54 14.84 -9.23
C ASP A 40 16.69 13.81 -10.00
N ILE A 41 16.53 14.07 -11.32
CA ILE A 41 15.75 13.23 -12.22
C ILE A 41 16.64 12.80 -13.37
N ALA A 42 16.72 11.47 -13.59
CA ALA A 42 17.51 10.86 -14.65
C ALA A 42 16.66 9.89 -15.51
N GLY A 43 17.17 9.61 -16.72
CA GLY A 43 16.53 8.68 -17.64
C GLY A 43 15.51 9.32 -18.58
N THR A 44 14.51 8.52 -18.97
CA THR A 44 13.42 8.91 -19.88
C THR A 44 12.08 8.96 -19.14
N ALA A 45 11.07 9.55 -19.76
CA ALA A 45 9.71 9.53 -19.24
C ALA A 45 9.19 8.08 -19.06
N TRP A 46 9.67 7.15 -19.91
CA TRP A 46 9.25 5.75 -19.90
C TRP A 46 10.00 4.90 -18.87
N ASN A 47 11.27 5.19 -18.66
CA ASN A 47 12.11 4.51 -17.68
C ASN A 47 13.04 5.54 -17.07
N GLY A 48 12.79 5.89 -15.83
CA GLY A 48 13.51 6.94 -15.15
C GLY A 48 13.63 6.73 -13.66
N SER A 49 14.38 7.63 -13.06
CA SER A 49 14.61 7.64 -11.62
C SER A 49 14.53 9.06 -11.06
N CYS A 50 14.11 9.15 -9.83
CA CYS A 50 14.14 10.35 -9.00
C CYS A 50 14.93 10.05 -7.74
N SER A 51 16.05 10.67 -7.55
CA SER A 51 16.81 10.64 -6.32
C SER A 51 16.30 11.72 -5.37
N GLY A 52 16.06 11.35 -4.11
CA GLY A 52 15.58 12.29 -3.10
C GLY A 52 14.16 12.79 -3.37
N ILE A 53 13.21 11.89 -3.67
CA ILE A 53 11.79 12.26 -3.73
C ILE A 53 11.29 12.63 -2.34
N ALA A 54 10.52 13.71 -2.25
CA ALA A 54 9.88 14.13 -1.02
C ALA A 54 8.42 14.54 -1.27
N TYR A 55 7.57 14.31 -0.28
CA TYR A 55 6.16 14.71 -0.27
C TYR A 55 5.91 15.65 0.91
N ASN A 56 5.39 16.85 0.64
CA ASN A 56 5.21 17.92 1.64
C ASN A 56 6.46 18.14 2.51
N GLY A 57 7.67 18.09 1.92
CA GLY A 57 8.93 18.25 2.62
C GLY A 57 9.43 16.99 3.36
N THR A 58 8.63 15.94 3.47
CA THR A 58 9.04 14.66 4.05
C THR A 58 9.78 13.83 3.00
N ALA A 59 11.05 13.50 3.25
CA ALA A 59 11.84 12.68 2.35
C ALA A 59 11.28 11.25 2.29
N LEU A 60 10.95 10.77 1.09
CA LEU A 60 10.44 9.43 0.85
C LEU A 60 11.54 8.46 0.36
N GLY A 61 12.67 8.97 -0.17
CA GLY A 61 13.79 8.15 -0.61
C GLY A 61 14.08 8.28 -2.10
N ASN A 62 14.35 7.17 -2.77
CA ASN A 62 14.65 7.12 -4.20
C ASN A 62 13.56 6.34 -4.92
N LEU A 63 13.06 6.92 -6.01
CA LEU A 63 12.00 6.37 -6.83
C LEU A 63 12.58 5.94 -8.19
N ASN A 64 12.24 4.73 -8.61
CA ASN A 64 12.44 4.29 -10.00
C ASN A 64 11.07 3.94 -10.58
N TRP A 65 10.89 4.25 -11.86
CA TRP A 65 9.65 3.91 -12.57
C TRP A 65 9.94 3.37 -13.96
N GLU A 66 9.06 2.50 -14.40
CA GLU A 66 9.01 1.97 -15.76
C GLU A 66 7.57 2.05 -16.25
N LEU A 67 7.27 3.01 -17.13
CA LEU A 67 5.97 3.18 -17.75
C LEU A 67 5.75 2.16 -18.85
N HIS A 68 4.54 1.62 -18.92
CA HIS A 68 4.11 0.68 -19.96
C HIS A 68 3.39 1.43 -21.08
N PRO A 69 4.09 1.83 -22.17
CA PRO A 69 3.52 2.71 -23.19
C PRO A 69 2.34 2.09 -23.93
N LEU A 70 2.25 0.76 -24.01
CA LEU A 70 1.14 0.07 -24.66
C LEU A 70 -0.18 0.21 -23.89
N ALA A 71 -0.14 0.48 -22.59
CA ALA A 71 -1.34 0.73 -21.78
C ALA A 71 -2.04 2.03 -22.20
N LEU A 72 -1.29 3.04 -22.67
CA LEU A 72 -1.82 4.32 -23.11
C LEU A 72 -2.78 4.16 -24.29
N PHE A 73 -2.54 3.22 -25.21
CA PHE A 73 -3.46 2.93 -26.32
C PHE A 73 -4.80 2.36 -25.86
N ARG A 74 -4.88 1.90 -24.62
CA ARG A 74 -6.12 1.41 -23.96
C ARG A 74 -6.74 2.44 -23.03
N GLY A 75 -6.26 3.69 -23.06
CA GLY A 75 -6.72 4.76 -22.18
C GLY A 75 -6.34 4.57 -20.71
N LYS A 76 -5.25 3.84 -20.44
CA LYS A 76 -4.73 3.57 -19.10
C LYS A 76 -3.30 4.04 -18.99
N VAL A 77 -2.92 4.51 -17.80
CA VAL A 77 -1.52 4.75 -17.43
C VAL A 77 -1.09 3.60 -16.54
N ALA A 78 -0.10 2.83 -16.98
CA ALA A 78 0.43 1.73 -16.20
C ALA A 78 1.95 1.87 -16.05
N ALA A 79 2.45 1.60 -14.84
CA ALA A 79 3.86 1.69 -14.52
C ALA A 79 4.25 0.70 -13.43
N PHE A 80 5.39 0.08 -13.58
CA PHE A 80 6.10 -0.47 -12.44
C PHE A 80 6.77 0.66 -11.66
N VAL A 81 6.63 0.64 -10.35
CA VAL A 81 7.21 1.64 -9.44
C VAL A 81 7.98 0.94 -8.35
N ASN A 82 9.16 1.45 -8.04
CA ASN A 82 10.00 0.98 -6.94
C ASN A 82 10.54 2.17 -6.15
N LEU A 83 10.04 2.35 -4.94
CA LEU A 83 10.47 3.37 -3.99
C LEU A 83 11.31 2.70 -2.91
N THR A 84 12.50 3.24 -2.64
CA THR A 84 13.42 2.69 -1.64
C THR A 84 13.96 3.75 -0.71
N ARG A 85 14.05 3.44 0.59
CA ARG A 85 14.63 4.34 1.61
C ARG A 85 15.20 3.51 2.76
N GLY A 86 16.54 3.49 2.90
CA GLY A 86 17.19 2.94 4.11
C GLY A 86 16.74 1.52 4.51
N GLY A 87 16.59 0.60 3.54
CA GLY A 87 16.10 -0.76 3.77
C GLY A 87 14.57 -0.91 3.70
N GLN A 88 13.83 0.18 3.67
CA GLN A 88 12.40 0.21 3.41
C GLN A 88 12.15 0.24 1.91
N PHE A 89 11.05 -0.35 1.47
CA PHE A 89 10.68 -0.30 0.06
C PHE A 89 9.16 -0.40 -0.13
N VAL A 90 8.72 0.14 -1.25
CA VAL A 90 7.39 -0.08 -1.83
C VAL A 90 7.59 -0.33 -3.31
N ARG A 91 7.12 -1.47 -3.81
CA ARG A 91 7.22 -1.80 -5.23
C ARG A 91 5.98 -2.52 -5.70
N GLY A 92 5.65 -2.37 -6.98
CA GLY A 92 4.52 -3.02 -7.61
C GLY A 92 4.20 -2.44 -8.97
N ASP A 93 3.29 -3.07 -9.67
CA ASP A 93 2.72 -2.61 -10.92
C ASP A 93 1.42 -1.84 -10.64
N PHE A 94 1.41 -0.59 -11.04
CA PHE A 94 0.29 0.32 -10.80
C PHE A 94 -0.39 0.69 -12.11
N GLU A 95 -1.71 0.65 -12.13
CA GLU A 95 -2.53 1.01 -13.26
C GLU A 95 -3.59 2.03 -12.84
N MET A 96 -3.66 3.13 -13.57
CA MET A 96 -4.71 4.13 -13.44
C MET A 96 -5.53 4.17 -14.73
N ALA A 97 -6.84 4.04 -14.59
CA ALA A 97 -7.78 4.16 -15.69
C ALA A 97 -8.66 5.41 -15.53
N SER A 98 -9.26 5.87 -16.64
CA SER A 98 -10.28 6.92 -16.59
C SER A 98 -11.44 6.50 -15.68
N GLY A 99 -11.92 7.43 -14.84
CA GLY A 99 -13.02 7.17 -13.89
C GLY A 99 -12.57 6.94 -12.44
N ASN A 100 -11.38 7.44 -12.05
CA ASN A 100 -10.82 7.28 -10.70
C ASN A 100 -10.70 5.82 -10.25
N SER A 101 -10.33 4.93 -11.17
CA SER A 101 -9.98 3.55 -10.86
C SER A 101 -8.46 3.43 -10.76
N PHE A 102 -7.98 2.97 -9.62
CA PHE A 102 -6.58 2.67 -9.35
C PHE A 102 -6.45 1.17 -9.04
N ILE A 103 -5.51 0.51 -9.70
CA ILE A 103 -5.23 -0.91 -9.50
C ILE A 103 -3.74 -1.06 -9.22
N ALA A 104 -3.41 -1.91 -8.24
CA ALA A 104 -2.06 -2.35 -8.02
C ALA A 104 -1.99 -3.87 -8.13
N HIS A 105 -0.99 -4.36 -8.83
CA HIS A 105 -0.63 -5.77 -8.94
C HIS A 105 0.72 -5.99 -8.29
N ASP A 106 0.88 -7.15 -7.64
CA ASP A 106 2.13 -7.60 -7.03
C ASP A 106 2.78 -6.53 -6.12
N LEU A 107 1.90 -5.82 -5.36
CA LEU A 107 2.32 -4.79 -4.43
C LEU A 107 3.07 -5.40 -3.25
N GLN A 108 4.32 -5.06 -3.12
CA GLN A 108 5.17 -5.42 -1.99
C GLN A 108 5.67 -4.17 -1.29
N ALA A 109 5.55 -4.14 0.03
CA ALA A 109 6.07 -3.05 0.83
C ALA A 109 6.61 -3.54 2.17
N GLN A 110 7.64 -2.87 2.64
CA GLN A 110 8.16 -3.01 4.00
C GLN A 110 8.43 -1.63 4.56
N LEU A 111 7.64 -1.25 5.56
CA LEU A 111 7.61 0.09 6.11
C LEU A 111 7.58 0.03 7.64
N PRO A 112 8.28 0.93 8.34
CA PRO A 112 8.05 1.11 9.75
C PRO A 112 6.71 1.77 9.99
N LEU A 113 6.08 1.45 11.09
CA LEU A 113 4.88 2.10 11.59
C LEU A 113 5.29 3.40 12.33
N ASP A 114 5.96 4.31 11.62
CA ASP A 114 6.41 5.58 12.17
C ASP A 114 5.78 6.77 11.44
N PRO A 115 5.42 7.85 12.17
CA PRO A 115 4.58 8.95 11.70
C PRO A 115 4.96 9.66 10.40
N PRO A 116 6.24 9.78 9.97
CA PRO A 116 6.50 10.58 8.77
C PRO A 116 5.88 10.02 7.50
N LEU A 117 5.67 8.70 7.41
CA LEU A 117 5.12 8.06 6.21
C LEU A 117 3.60 7.86 6.29
N LEU A 118 3.07 7.77 7.49
CA LEU A 118 1.64 7.56 7.74
C LEU A 118 1.12 8.59 8.77
N PRO A 119 1.05 9.87 8.40
CA PRO A 119 0.71 10.95 9.34
C PRO A 119 -0.70 10.83 9.95
N GLN A 120 -1.52 9.96 9.39
CA GLN A 120 -2.87 9.67 9.90
C GLN A 120 -2.89 8.57 10.97
N LEU A 121 -1.81 7.80 11.12
CA LEU A 121 -1.67 6.83 12.20
C LEU A 121 -1.21 7.56 13.46
N ASP A 122 -1.94 7.37 14.53
CA ASP A 122 -1.60 7.91 15.84
C ASP A 122 -0.16 7.53 16.20
N SER A 123 0.65 8.54 16.53
CA SER A 123 2.04 8.38 16.95
C SER A 123 2.23 7.53 18.22
N GLY A 124 1.15 6.95 18.74
CA GLY A 124 1.13 6.09 19.93
C GLY A 124 1.71 4.68 19.70
N TYR A 125 1.87 4.26 18.46
CA TYR A 125 2.36 2.92 18.14
C TYR A 125 3.69 2.95 17.39
N SER A 126 4.45 1.85 17.47
CA SER A 126 5.62 1.57 16.63
C SER A 126 5.64 0.09 16.25
N GLY A 127 6.38 -0.25 15.21
CA GLY A 127 6.47 -1.60 14.67
C GLY A 127 6.86 -1.58 13.20
N ASN A 128 6.69 -2.71 12.51
CA ASN A 128 6.94 -2.84 11.09
C ASN A 128 5.70 -3.39 10.39
N ILE A 129 5.40 -2.86 9.21
CA ILE A 129 4.35 -3.36 8.33
C ILE A 129 5.01 -3.98 7.10
N SER A 130 4.63 -5.21 6.79
CA SER A 130 4.97 -5.91 5.57
C SER A 130 3.70 -6.16 4.78
N VAL A 131 3.69 -5.75 3.52
CA VAL A 131 2.57 -5.88 2.60
C VAL A 131 2.99 -6.77 1.45
N ASN A 132 2.17 -7.76 1.12
CA ASN A 132 2.33 -8.62 -0.05
C ASN A 132 0.94 -8.88 -0.65
N LEU A 133 0.53 -7.99 -1.55
CA LEU A 133 -0.78 -8.05 -2.20
C LEU A 133 -0.61 -8.42 -3.66
N GLN A 134 -1.27 -9.48 -4.09
CA GLN A 134 -1.37 -9.87 -5.49
C GLN A 134 -2.26 -8.91 -6.27
N TYR A 135 -3.28 -8.37 -5.59
CA TYR A 135 -4.23 -7.47 -6.21
C TYR A 135 -4.80 -6.48 -5.20
N LEU A 136 -4.84 -5.21 -5.61
CA LEU A 136 -5.53 -4.14 -4.89
C LEU A 136 -6.27 -3.27 -5.90
N LYS A 137 -7.55 -2.98 -5.65
CA LYS A 137 -8.35 -2.09 -6.48
C LYS A 137 -9.05 -1.04 -5.65
N LEU A 138 -8.85 0.22 -6.02
CA LEU A 138 -9.60 1.35 -5.51
C LEU A 138 -10.51 1.90 -6.61
N GLU A 139 -11.77 2.17 -6.29
CA GLU A 139 -12.72 2.84 -7.16
C GLU A 139 -13.27 4.07 -6.43
N LYS A 140 -13.13 5.24 -7.04
CA LYS A 140 -13.55 6.51 -6.44
C LYS A 140 -13.00 6.71 -5.01
N ASN A 141 -11.74 6.34 -4.81
CA ASN A 141 -11.02 6.35 -3.52
C ASN A 141 -11.58 5.38 -2.44
N LEU A 142 -12.47 4.47 -2.80
CA LEU A 142 -12.94 3.41 -1.92
C LEU A 142 -12.29 2.08 -2.27
N LEU A 143 -12.00 1.26 -1.27
CA LEU A 143 -11.43 -0.07 -1.46
C LEU A 143 -12.51 -0.98 -2.08
N ALA A 144 -12.29 -1.35 -3.35
CA ALA A 144 -13.21 -2.20 -4.11
C ALA A 144 -12.81 -3.69 -4.06
N ALA A 145 -11.51 -3.98 -4.02
CA ALA A 145 -11.01 -5.34 -3.89
C ALA A 145 -9.59 -5.35 -3.33
N ILE A 146 -9.26 -6.40 -2.59
CA ILE A 146 -7.91 -6.66 -2.08
C ILE A 146 -7.71 -8.17 -2.03
N GLU A 147 -6.51 -8.65 -2.41
CA GLU A 147 -6.09 -10.04 -2.34
C GLU A 147 -4.63 -10.09 -1.92
N GLY A 148 -4.30 -10.89 -0.91
CA GLY A 148 -2.94 -11.05 -0.42
C GLY A 148 -2.84 -10.99 1.09
N GLN A 149 -1.69 -10.59 1.59
CA GLN A 149 -1.36 -10.62 3.01
C GLN A 149 -0.75 -9.29 3.47
N VAL A 150 -1.18 -8.86 4.64
CA VAL A 150 -0.58 -7.74 5.39
C VAL A 150 -0.16 -8.27 6.75
N GLN A 151 1.07 -8.00 7.13
CA GLN A 151 1.61 -8.37 8.43
C GLN A 151 2.07 -7.12 9.17
N ALA A 152 1.78 -7.07 10.45
CA ALA A 152 2.34 -6.09 11.37
C ALA A 152 3.16 -6.86 12.41
N THR A 153 4.42 -6.51 12.60
CA THR A 153 5.34 -7.20 13.52
C THR A 153 5.96 -6.23 14.50
N SER A 154 6.38 -6.77 15.64
CA SER A 154 7.03 -5.98 16.71
C SER A 154 6.20 -4.76 17.11
N LEU A 155 4.87 -4.92 17.13
CA LEU A 155 3.98 -3.84 17.53
C LEU A 155 4.17 -3.50 19.01
N TYR A 156 4.32 -2.21 19.27
CA TYR A 156 4.53 -1.68 20.61
C TYR A 156 3.69 -0.41 20.81
N SER A 157 2.90 -0.39 21.88
CA SER A 157 2.20 0.81 22.36
C SER A 157 3.16 1.69 23.16
N LYS A 158 3.48 2.87 22.63
CA LYS A 158 4.32 3.87 23.32
C LYS A 158 3.58 4.46 24.51
N ARG A 159 2.26 4.60 24.39
CA ARG A 159 1.38 5.14 25.43
C ARG A 159 1.34 4.23 26.65
N ASP A 160 1.06 2.95 26.42
CA ASP A 160 0.88 1.97 27.49
C ASP A 160 2.21 1.26 27.85
N ARG A 161 3.28 1.53 27.10
CA ARG A 161 4.59 0.89 27.22
C ARG A 161 4.49 -0.63 27.15
N LEU A 162 3.67 -1.11 26.20
CA LEU A 162 3.30 -2.50 26.08
C LEU A 162 3.67 -3.07 24.72
N ALA A 163 4.36 -4.22 24.71
CA ALA A 163 4.55 -5.00 23.51
C ALA A 163 3.22 -5.69 23.15
N LEU A 164 2.73 -5.45 21.93
CA LEU A 164 1.49 -6.00 21.40
C LEU A 164 1.72 -7.23 20.55
N GLY A 165 2.97 -7.46 20.10
CA GLY A 165 3.35 -8.61 19.29
C GLY A 165 3.18 -8.37 17.79
N GLY A 166 2.83 -9.42 17.06
CA GLY A 166 2.65 -9.38 15.63
C GLY A 166 1.35 -10.03 15.19
N TYR A 167 0.80 -9.54 14.09
CA TYR A 167 -0.46 -10.02 13.52
C TYR A 167 -0.35 -10.14 12.01
N SER A 168 -1.07 -11.11 11.45
CA SER A 168 -1.19 -11.31 10.01
C SER A 168 -2.66 -11.23 9.61
N ALA A 169 -2.96 -10.43 8.60
CA ALA A 169 -4.25 -10.35 7.95
C ALA A 169 -4.13 -10.90 6.52
N THR A 170 -4.81 -11.99 6.22
CA THR A 170 -4.82 -12.62 4.90
C THR A 170 -6.17 -12.38 4.23
N PHE A 171 -6.14 -11.68 3.10
CA PHE A 171 -7.30 -11.40 2.26
C PHE A 171 -7.38 -12.45 1.14
N PRO A 172 -8.32 -13.39 1.20
CA PRO A 172 -8.53 -14.32 0.10
C PRO A 172 -9.16 -13.58 -1.09
N ARG A 173 -9.01 -14.15 -2.27
CA ARG A 173 -9.68 -13.63 -3.45
C ARG A 173 -11.19 -13.63 -3.25
N ALA A 174 -11.76 -12.44 -3.26
CA ALA A 174 -13.18 -12.23 -3.03
C ALA A 174 -13.96 -12.19 -4.35
N ALA A 175 -15.27 -12.51 -4.28
CA ALA A 175 -16.16 -12.31 -5.42
C ALA A 175 -16.30 -10.82 -5.76
N ALA A 176 -16.49 -10.52 -7.04
CA ALA A 176 -16.67 -9.14 -7.48
C ALA A 176 -17.84 -8.46 -6.76
N GLY A 177 -17.57 -7.29 -6.16
CA GLY A 177 -18.57 -6.50 -5.45
C GLY A 177 -18.87 -6.94 -4.01
N SER A 178 -18.20 -7.97 -3.46
CA SER A 178 -18.25 -8.30 -2.04
C SER A 178 -17.35 -7.36 -1.23
N GLU A 179 -17.69 -7.16 0.04
CA GLU A 179 -16.81 -6.42 0.96
C GLU A 179 -15.56 -7.26 1.27
N PRO A 180 -14.37 -6.64 1.29
CA PRO A 180 -13.15 -7.34 1.63
C PRO A 180 -13.16 -7.85 3.08
N VAL A 181 -12.87 -9.14 3.25
CA VAL A 181 -12.76 -9.79 4.56
C VAL A 181 -11.42 -10.50 4.65
N ALA A 182 -10.62 -10.15 5.66
CA ALA A 182 -9.39 -10.86 5.97
C ALA A 182 -9.57 -11.83 7.13
N GLN A 183 -8.84 -12.94 7.09
CA GLN A 183 -8.57 -13.75 8.27
C GLN A 183 -7.38 -13.14 9.01
N VAL A 184 -7.58 -12.88 10.31
CA VAL A 184 -6.55 -12.27 11.16
C VAL A 184 -6.11 -13.27 12.21
N THR A 185 -4.79 -13.44 12.33
CA THR A 185 -4.17 -14.30 13.33
C THR A 185 -2.99 -13.61 13.97
N SER A 186 -2.75 -13.87 15.25
CA SER A 186 -1.49 -13.46 15.91
C SER A 186 -0.33 -14.32 15.39
N LEU A 187 0.82 -13.68 15.16
CA LEU A 187 2.08 -14.34 14.79
C LEU A 187 2.93 -14.58 16.02
N GLU A 188 3.11 -13.54 16.82
CA GLU A 188 3.95 -13.52 18.01
C GLU A 188 3.35 -12.54 19.05
N GLY A 189 3.84 -12.62 20.28
CA GLY A 189 3.48 -11.65 21.33
C GLY A 189 2.65 -12.25 22.46
N PRO A 190 2.17 -11.39 23.35
CA PRO A 190 1.60 -11.77 24.63
C PRO A 190 0.20 -12.40 24.55
N VAL A 191 -0.46 -12.31 23.42
CA VAL A 191 -1.83 -12.83 23.25
C VAL A 191 -1.96 -13.69 22.00
N ASP A 192 -2.87 -14.67 22.04
CA ASP A 192 -3.37 -15.34 20.85
C ASP A 192 -4.63 -14.66 20.39
N PHE A 193 -4.70 -14.29 19.12
CA PHE A 193 -5.88 -13.74 18.47
C PHE A 193 -6.20 -14.51 17.19
N GLU A 194 -7.46 -14.84 17.01
CA GLU A 194 -8.00 -15.42 15.79
C GLU A 194 -9.34 -14.72 15.48
N GLY A 195 -9.50 -14.24 14.27
CA GLY A 195 -10.72 -13.52 13.89
C GLY A 195 -10.75 -13.10 12.45
N THR A 196 -11.67 -12.20 12.15
CA THR A 196 -11.87 -11.61 10.83
C THR A 196 -11.79 -10.09 10.91
N LEU A 197 -11.21 -9.48 9.90
CA LEU A 197 -11.26 -8.04 9.66
C LEU A 197 -12.10 -7.80 8.42
N LYS A 198 -13.23 -7.14 8.56
CA LYS A 198 -14.10 -6.73 7.48
C LYS A 198 -13.90 -5.25 7.20
N LEU A 199 -13.61 -4.90 5.92
CA LEU A 199 -13.53 -3.54 5.46
C LEU A 199 -14.85 -3.15 4.80
N THR A 200 -15.53 -2.15 5.35
CA THR A 200 -16.86 -1.74 4.90
C THR A 200 -16.79 -0.74 3.75
N ARG A 201 -17.83 -0.67 2.92
CA ARG A 201 -17.92 0.29 1.81
C ARG A 201 -18.01 1.74 2.28
N GLU A 202 -18.69 1.99 3.38
CA GLU A 202 -18.51 3.23 4.12
C GLU A 202 -17.14 3.14 4.81
N PRO A 203 -16.27 4.17 4.72
CA PRO A 203 -14.88 4.03 5.17
C PRO A 203 -14.81 3.66 6.65
N GLY A 204 -14.75 2.37 6.90
CA GLY A 204 -14.73 1.78 8.23
C GLY A 204 -14.25 0.34 8.23
N TRP A 205 -14.10 -0.19 9.43
CA TRP A 205 -13.64 -1.54 9.67
C TRP A 205 -14.37 -2.19 10.85
N VAL A 206 -14.53 -3.50 10.77
CA VAL A 206 -15.04 -4.33 11.87
C VAL A 206 -14.07 -5.50 12.06
N VAL A 207 -13.63 -5.70 13.28
CA VAL A 207 -12.84 -6.86 13.70
C VAL A 207 -13.70 -7.70 14.64
N ASP A 208 -13.95 -8.94 14.27
CA ASP A 208 -14.66 -9.91 15.09
C ASP A 208 -13.78 -11.16 15.27
N GLY A 209 -13.63 -11.59 16.52
CA GLY A 209 -12.78 -12.74 16.79
C GLY A 209 -12.76 -13.14 18.25
N LYS A 210 -11.75 -13.88 18.60
CA LYS A 210 -11.49 -14.34 19.96
C LYS A 210 -10.02 -14.12 20.32
N ILE A 211 -9.80 -13.77 21.58
CA ILE A 211 -8.48 -13.45 22.14
C ILE A 211 -8.22 -14.25 23.40
N ARG A 212 -7.01 -14.72 23.55
CA ARG A 212 -6.55 -15.47 24.74
C ARG A 212 -5.22 -14.92 25.23
N THR A 213 -5.07 -14.80 26.54
CA THR A 213 -3.81 -14.49 27.19
C THR A 213 -2.89 -15.70 27.19
N LYS A 214 -1.58 -15.45 27.08
CA LYS A 214 -0.52 -16.42 27.26
C LYS A 214 0.10 -16.33 28.67
N PRO A 215 0.91 -17.30 29.12
CA PRO A 215 1.57 -17.22 30.42
C PRO A 215 2.43 -15.98 30.61
N GLU A 216 3.05 -15.50 29.53
CA GLU A 216 3.92 -14.31 29.49
C GLU A 216 3.16 -12.98 29.35
N THR A 217 1.82 -13.01 29.29
CA THR A 217 1.01 -11.78 29.13
C THR A 217 1.19 -10.84 30.34
N PRO A 218 1.55 -9.57 30.13
CA PRO A 218 1.65 -8.59 31.21
C PRO A 218 0.32 -8.45 31.96
N GLN A 219 0.38 -8.33 33.29
CA GLN A 219 -0.82 -8.26 34.15
C GLN A 219 -1.76 -7.11 33.76
N ALA A 220 -1.22 -5.96 33.34
CA ALA A 220 -2.03 -4.84 32.86
C ALA A 220 -2.92 -5.24 31.69
N LEU A 221 -2.41 -6.02 30.73
CA LEU A 221 -3.20 -6.51 29.58
C LEU A 221 -4.19 -7.59 30.00
N VAL A 222 -3.81 -8.48 30.94
CA VAL A 222 -4.74 -9.48 31.49
C VAL A 222 -5.94 -8.80 32.13
N GLN A 223 -5.72 -7.73 32.90
CA GLN A 223 -6.79 -6.95 33.54
C GLN A 223 -7.69 -6.27 32.49
N GLN A 224 -7.10 -5.67 31.44
CA GLN A 224 -7.88 -5.05 30.36
C GLN A 224 -8.74 -6.09 29.63
N LEU A 225 -8.17 -7.26 29.32
CA LEU A 225 -8.91 -8.33 28.65
C LEU A 225 -9.99 -8.97 29.53
N ALA A 226 -9.90 -8.86 30.86
CA ALA A 226 -10.93 -9.36 31.77
C ALA A 226 -12.29 -8.64 31.57
N TYR A 227 -12.30 -7.40 31.09
CA TYR A 227 -13.54 -6.68 30.76
C TYR A 227 -14.29 -7.24 29.53
N LEU A 228 -13.67 -8.07 28.71
CA LEU A 228 -14.30 -8.71 27.57
C LEU A 228 -15.26 -9.86 27.97
N GLY A 229 -15.37 -10.19 29.26
CA GLY A 229 -16.24 -11.24 29.75
C GLY A 229 -15.49 -12.52 30.16
N ALA A 230 -16.25 -13.56 30.51
CA ALA A 230 -15.67 -14.84 30.92
C ALA A 230 -15.03 -15.59 29.74
N PRO A 231 -13.88 -16.25 29.96
CA PRO A 231 -13.26 -17.08 28.93
C PRO A 231 -14.09 -18.34 28.65
N ASP A 232 -13.98 -18.85 27.43
CA ASP A 232 -14.51 -20.17 27.07
C ASP A 232 -13.64 -21.33 27.65
N ALA A 233 -14.00 -22.57 27.33
CA ALA A 233 -13.29 -23.75 27.80
C ALA A 233 -11.83 -23.82 27.33
N GLN A 234 -11.46 -23.12 26.27
CA GLN A 234 -10.10 -23.01 25.73
C GLN A 234 -9.36 -21.74 26.22
N GLY A 235 -10.01 -20.92 27.06
CA GLY A 235 -9.45 -19.67 27.61
C GLY A 235 -9.61 -18.47 26.69
N PHE A 236 -10.32 -18.56 25.57
CA PHE A 236 -10.60 -17.45 24.68
C PHE A 236 -11.77 -16.61 25.17
N ARG A 237 -11.68 -15.30 24.92
CA ARG A 237 -12.74 -14.32 25.15
C ARG A 237 -13.16 -13.70 23.82
N PRO A 238 -14.46 -13.44 23.62
CA PRO A 238 -14.92 -12.75 22.41
C PRO A 238 -14.37 -11.32 22.36
N LEU A 239 -13.98 -10.90 21.16
CA LEU A 239 -13.56 -9.53 20.87
C LEU A 239 -14.26 -9.03 19.63
N SER A 240 -15.00 -7.91 19.75
CA SER A 240 -15.59 -7.22 18.61
C SER A 240 -15.25 -5.75 18.71
N LEU A 241 -14.64 -5.21 17.66
CA LEU A 241 -14.22 -3.82 17.56
C LEU A 241 -14.68 -3.28 16.20
N ALA A 242 -15.10 -2.04 16.17
CA ALA A 242 -15.44 -1.32 14.94
C ALA A 242 -14.93 0.11 14.99
N GLY A 243 -14.60 0.65 13.82
CA GLY A 243 -14.13 2.03 13.69
C GLY A 243 -14.30 2.57 12.28
N THR A 244 -14.00 3.85 12.11
CA THR A 244 -13.98 4.56 10.83
C THR A 244 -12.58 5.06 10.53
N PHE A 245 -12.26 5.23 9.22
CA PHE A 245 -10.99 5.82 8.77
C PHE A 245 -11.07 7.34 8.67
#